data_1e09b38f2713298ca655b46c0ce5f101
#
_entry.id   1e09b38f2713298ca655b46c0ce5f101
#
_cell.length_a   1.000
_cell.length_b   1.000
_cell.length_c   1.000
_cell.angle_alpha   90.00
_cell.angle_beta   90.00
_cell.angle_gamma   90.00
#
_symmetry.space_group_name_H-M   'P 1'
#
loop_
_entity.id
_entity.type
_entity.pdbx_description
1 polymer ?
#
loop_
_entity_poly.entity_id
_entity_poly.type
_entity_poly.pdbx_seq_one_letter_code
_entity_poly.pdbx_strand_id
1 'polypeptide(L)'
;LEMLKNQNPLALTPRGLGWEIKKPLSILNKTSLACSCGPNYPDDSCGHTGFTGTSLWFDPISKQIVIALSNRVNLSRENNLEAIKRFRIKLHGLLNLNNSSRRMKTLKPTSVVTHE
;
A
#
# COMPACT_ATOMS: atom_id res chain seq x y z
N LEU A 1 7.01 -9.57 11.49
CA LEU A 1 6.22 -8.76 12.43
C LEU A 1 4.77 -9.20 12.36
N GLU A 2 4.19 -9.66 13.47
CA GLU A 2 2.82 -10.20 13.52
C GLU A 2 1.77 -9.18 13.07
N MET A 3 1.93 -7.92 13.45
CA MET A 3 0.99 -6.86 13.11
C MET A 3 0.86 -6.58 11.59
N LEU A 4 1.81 -7.02 10.78
CA LEU A 4 1.76 -6.89 9.32
C LEU A 4 1.24 -8.13 8.60
N LYS A 5 0.94 -9.20 9.32
CA LYS A 5 0.32 -10.39 8.75
C LYS A 5 -1.19 -10.19 8.60
N ASN A 6 -1.75 -10.80 7.56
CA ASN A 6 -3.20 -10.77 7.39
C ASN A 6 -3.90 -11.54 8.52
N GLN A 7 -4.75 -10.85 9.25
CA GLN A 7 -5.55 -11.39 10.34
C GLN A 7 -6.97 -11.77 9.92
N ASN A 8 -7.39 -11.33 8.72
CA ASN A 8 -8.74 -11.60 8.22
C ASN A 8 -8.80 -12.93 7.44
N PRO A 9 -9.94 -13.60 7.43
CA PRO A 9 -10.20 -14.70 6.51
C PRO A 9 -10.01 -14.28 5.06
N LEU A 10 -9.68 -15.24 4.18
CA LEU A 10 -9.42 -14.98 2.75
C LEU A 10 -10.59 -14.31 2.00
N ALA A 11 -11.82 -14.44 2.50
CA ALA A 11 -13.01 -13.82 1.92
C ALA A 11 -13.14 -12.31 2.20
N LEU A 12 -12.36 -11.78 3.14
CA LEU A 12 -12.41 -10.37 3.54
C LEU A 12 -11.21 -9.59 3.03
N THR A 13 -11.33 -8.27 3.02
CA THR A 13 -10.21 -7.38 2.72
C THR A 13 -9.02 -7.66 3.65
N PRO A 14 -7.82 -7.88 3.12
CA PRO A 14 -6.65 -8.16 3.93
C PRO A 14 -6.34 -7.04 4.92
N ARG A 15 -6.25 -7.39 6.19
CA ARG A 15 -5.95 -6.48 7.30
C ARG A 15 -4.93 -7.10 8.25
N GLY A 16 -3.91 -6.33 8.58
CA GLY A 16 -3.07 -6.59 9.75
C GLY A 16 -3.67 -5.95 11.00
N LEU A 17 -2.92 -5.93 12.08
CA LEU A 17 -3.34 -5.25 13.31
C LEU A 17 -3.20 -3.73 13.13
N GLY A 18 -4.31 -3.07 12.81
CA GLY A 18 -4.36 -1.62 12.54
C GLY A 18 -3.94 -1.21 11.12
N TRP A 19 -3.61 -2.16 10.22
CA TRP A 19 -3.12 -1.85 8.89
C TRP A 19 -4.00 -2.44 7.77
N GLU A 20 -4.21 -1.69 6.73
CA GLU A 20 -4.59 -2.21 5.41
C GLU A 20 -3.38 -2.92 4.79
N ILE A 21 -3.59 -4.06 4.12
CA ILE A 21 -2.52 -4.79 3.43
C ILE A 21 -2.85 -4.86 1.94
N LYS A 22 -1.92 -4.41 1.11
CA LYS A 22 -2.03 -4.54 -0.35
C LYS A 22 -1.74 -5.98 -0.76
N LYS A 23 -2.70 -6.63 -1.42
CA LYS A 23 -2.52 -7.96 -2.01
C LYS A 23 -2.75 -7.92 -3.52
N PRO A 24 -2.13 -8.84 -4.29
CA PRO A 24 -2.39 -8.97 -5.72
C PRO A 24 -3.88 -9.15 -6.01
N LEU A 25 -4.37 -8.51 -7.06
CA LEU A 25 -5.77 -8.64 -7.50
C LEU A 25 -6.18 -10.10 -7.81
N SER A 26 -5.22 -10.93 -8.19
CA SER A 26 -5.43 -12.36 -8.45
C SER A 26 -5.82 -13.17 -7.20
N ILE A 27 -5.48 -12.68 -6.01
CA ILE A 27 -5.77 -13.34 -4.72
C ILE A 27 -7.07 -12.79 -4.12
N LEU A 28 -7.47 -11.59 -4.52
CA LEU A 28 -8.66 -10.92 -4.02
C LEU A 28 -9.89 -11.45 -4.77
N ASN A 29 -10.91 -11.87 -4.03
CA ASN A 29 -12.22 -12.13 -4.61
C ASN A 29 -12.76 -10.84 -5.25
N LYS A 30 -13.57 -10.96 -6.31
CA LYS A 30 -14.15 -9.82 -7.06
C LYS A 30 -14.90 -8.80 -6.18
N THR A 31 -15.29 -9.19 -4.98
CA THR A 31 -15.94 -8.33 -3.98
C THR A 31 -14.98 -7.62 -3.04
N SER A 32 -13.70 -7.97 -3.08
CA SER A 32 -12.68 -7.33 -2.25
C SER A 32 -12.39 -5.94 -2.80
N LEU A 33 -12.67 -4.93 -2.02
CA LEU A 33 -12.38 -3.54 -2.35
C LEU A 33 -10.88 -3.37 -2.61
N ALA A 34 -10.56 -2.71 -3.72
CA ALA A 34 -9.18 -2.35 -4.01
C ALA A 34 -8.58 -1.55 -2.84
N CYS A 35 -7.34 -1.87 -2.49
CA CYS A 35 -6.58 -1.18 -1.47
C CYS A 35 -6.58 0.34 -1.71
N SER A 36 -6.64 1.13 -0.64
CA SER A 36 -6.67 2.59 -0.73
C SER A 36 -5.41 3.22 -1.31
N CYS A 37 -4.29 2.47 -1.41
CA CYS A 37 -3.08 2.90 -2.13
C CYS A 37 -3.18 2.76 -3.65
N GLY A 38 -4.20 2.07 -4.14
CA GLY A 38 -4.40 1.82 -5.57
C GLY A 38 -3.65 0.59 -6.11
N PRO A 39 -3.93 0.22 -7.37
CA PRO A 39 -3.41 -1.01 -7.95
C PRO A 39 -1.89 -0.99 -8.19
N ASN A 40 -1.33 0.18 -8.42
CA ASN A 40 0.06 0.35 -8.87
C ASN A 40 1.08 0.49 -7.72
N TYR A 41 0.68 0.37 -6.47
CA TYR A 41 1.62 0.34 -5.34
C TYR A 41 2.08 -1.11 -5.09
N PRO A 42 3.28 -1.35 -4.53
CA PRO A 42 3.80 -2.71 -4.36
C PRO A 42 2.91 -3.61 -3.51
N ASP A 43 2.79 -4.87 -3.90
CA ASP A 43 2.11 -5.87 -3.09
C ASP A 43 2.84 -6.07 -1.75
N ASP A 44 2.11 -6.54 -0.74
CA ASP A 44 2.54 -6.66 0.64
C ASP A 44 2.86 -5.34 1.36
N SER A 45 2.66 -4.21 0.68
CA SER A 45 2.70 -2.91 1.35
C SER A 45 1.56 -2.78 2.36
N CYS A 46 1.83 -2.05 3.42
CA CYS A 46 0.89 -1.80 4.51
C CYS A 46 0.65 -0.31 4.67
N GLY A 47 -0.55 0.04 5.05
CA GLY A 47 -0.88 1.45 5.25
C GLY A 47 -2.22 1.68 5.90
N HIS A 48 -2.58 2.94 6.05
CA HIS A 48 -3.87 3.38 6.56
C HIS A 48 -4.20 4.77 6.04
N THR A 49 -5.47 5.08 5.99
CA THR A 49 -5.97 6.40 5.59
C THR A 49 -6.67 7.09 6.74
N GLY A 50 -6.53 8.42 6.82
CA GLY A 50 -7.25 9.26 7.75
C GLY A 50 -8.50 9.88 7.15
N PHE A 51 -9.50 10.16 7.97
CA PHE A 51 -10.75 10.77 7.56
C PHE A 51 -10.56 12.12 6.85
N THR A 52 -9.62 12.93 7.31
CA THR A 52 -9.31 14.24 6.73
C THR A 52 -8.53 14.20 5.43
N GLY A 53 -8.25 13.00 4.91
CA GLY A 53 -7.54 12.81 3.64
C GLY A 53 -6.09 12.38 3.78
N THR A 54 -5.53 12.42 4.97
CA THR A 54 -4.18 11.94 5.24
C THR A 54 -4.03 10.45 4.93
N SER A 55 -2.81 10.02 4.66
CA SER A 55 -2.49 8.61 4.51
C SER A 55 -1.02 8.34 4.84
N LEU A 56 -0.77 7.11 5.30
CA LEU A 56 0.56 6.57 5.49
C LEU A 56 0.58 5.18 4.84
N TRP A 57 1.56 4.97 3.98
CA TRP A 57 1.82 3.68 3.34
C TRP A 57 3.30 3.36 3.38
N PHE A 58 3.65 2.11 3.56
CA PHE A 58 5.04 1.66 3.49
C PHE A 58 5.17 0.31 2.78
N ASP A 59 6.26 0.17 2.03
CA ASP A 59 6.68 -1.08 1.40
C ASP A 59 7.77 -1.71 2.30
N PRO A 60 7.49 -2.85 2.96
CA PRO A 60 8.45 -3.47 3.86
C PRO A 60 9.68 -4.03 3.15
N ILE A 61 9.60 -4.26 1.83
CA ILE A 61 10.70 -4.81 1.03
C ILE A 61 11.70 -3.70 0.68
N SER A 62 11.24 -2.64 0.03
CA SER A 62 12.10 -1.50 -0.35
C SER A 62 12.37 -0.52 0.80
N LYS A 63 11.62 -0.67 1.91
CA LYS A 63 11.63 0.25 3.06
C LYS A 63 11.21 1.68 2.71
N GLN A 64 10.47 1.87 1.62
CA GLN A 64 9.90 3.15 1.27
C GLN A 64 8.70 3.45 2.16
N ILE A 65 8.66 4.65 2.71
CA ILE A 65 7.51 5.17 3.46
C ILE A 65 6.97 6.37 2.70
N VAL A 66 5.65 6.41 2.52
CA VAL A 66 4.93 7.51 1.88
C VAL A 66 3.91 8.06 2.86
N ILE A 67 4.07 9.32 3.22
CA ILE A 67 3.13 10.05 4.07
C ILE A 67 2.54 11.17 3.23
N ALA A 68 1.21 11.18 3.09
CA ALA A 68 0.48 12.26 2.45
C ALA A 68 -0.35 13.01 3.49
N LEU A 69 -0.04 14.29 3.67
CA LEU A 69 -0.78 15.17 4.57
C LEU A 69 -1.71 16.05 3.74
N SER A 70 -2.99 16.01 4.03
CA SER A 70 -4.00 16.79 3.33
C SER A 70 -5.19 17.09 4.23
N ASN A 71 -6.00 18.06 3.83
CA ASN A 71 -7.24 18.37 4.50
C ASN A 71 -8.39 18.45 3.48
N ARG A 72 -8.97 17.29 3.15
CA ARG A 72 -10.08 17.19 2.20
C ARG A 72 -11.38 17.83 2.70
N VAL A 73 -11.48 18.10 3.99
CA VAL A 73 -12.70 18.62 4.62
C VAL A 73 -12.64 20.12 4.91
N ASN A 74 -11.59 20.81 4.44
CA ASN A 74 -11.35 22.21 4.75
C ASN A 74 -12.52 23.14 4.37
N LEU A 75 -13.09 22.99 3.17
CA LEU A 75 -14.22 23.79 2.73
C LEU A 75 -15.57 23.10 2.90
N SER A 76 -15.60 21.77 2.77
CA SER A 76 -16.80 20.96 2.92
C SER A 76 -16.45 19.50 3.17
N ARG A 77 -17.25 18.82 4.01
CA ARG A 77 -17.15 17.37 4.20
C ARG A 77 -17.69 16.59 3.01
N GLU A 78 -18.49 17.23 2.19
CA GLU A 78 -19.19 16.62 1.06
C GLU A 78 -18.31 16.63 -0.20
N ASN A 79 -18.52 15.64 -1.07
CA ASN A 79 -18.02 15.54 -2.45
C ASN A 79 -16.50 15.44 -2.68
N ASN A 80 -15.66 15.40 -1.65
CA ASN A 80 -14.21 15.34 -1.82
C ASN A 80 -13.61 13.92 -1.70
N LEU A 81 -14.44 12.91 -1.43
CA LEU A 81 -13.94 11.55 -1.18
C LEU A 81 -13.32 10.93 -2.44
N GLU A 82 -13.96 11.07 -3.58
CA GLU A 82 -13.44 10.54 -4.85
C GLU A 82 -12.19 11.28 -5.34
N ALA A 83 -12.11 12.58 -5.08
CA ALA A 83 -10.92 13.37 -5.40
C ALA A 83 -9.69 12.89 -4.60
N ILE A 84 -9.82 12.69 -3.29
CA ILE A 84 -8.71 12.23 -2.45
C ILE A 84 -8.31 10.78 -2.77
N LYS A 85 -9.26 9.91 -3.11
CA LYS A 85 -8.96 8.55 -3.58
C LYS A 85 -8.12 8.58 -4.86
N ARG A 86 -8.54 9.35 -5.87
CA ARG A 86 -7.79 9.50 -7.13
C ARG A 86 -6.41 10.11 -6.92
N PHE A 87 -6.29 11.08 -6.04
CA PHE A 87 -5.00 11.67 -5.67
C PHE A 87 -4.05 10.62 -5.11
N ARG A 88 -4.49 9.82 -4.14
CA ARG A 88 -3.68 8.76 -3.53
C ARG A 88 -3.21 7.73 -4.56
N ILE A 89 -4.10 7.27 -5.42
CA ILE A 89 -3.77 6.30 -6.48
C ILE A 89 -2.67 6.85 -7.42
N LYS A 90 -2.80 8.11 -7.84
CA LYS A 90 -1.79 8.76 -8.69
C LYS A 90 -0.46 8.94 -7.96
N LEU A 91 -0.49 9.43 -6.72
CA LEU A 91 0.70 9.62 -5.89
C LEU A 91 1.50 8.32 -5.75
N HIS A 92 0.84 7.25 -5.32
CA HIS A 92 1.49 5.97 -5.11
C HIS A 92 1.97 5.33 -6.41
N GLY A 93 1.24 5.48 -7.51
CA GLY A 93 1.66 5.02 -8.83
C GLY A 93 2.95 5.69 -9.30
N LEU A 94 3.05 7.00 -9.17
CA LEU A 94 4.27 7.76 -9.53
C LEU A 94 5.46 7.38 -8.67
N LEU A 95 5.26 7.22 -7.37
CA LEU A 95 6.33 6.85 -6.45
C LEU A 95 6.81 5.41 -6.65
N ASN A 96 5.94 4.50 -7.06
CA ASN A 96 6.32 3.14 -7.36
C ASN A 96 7.25 3.05 -8.58
N LEU A 97 7.07 3.86 -9.60
CA LEU A 97 7.99 3.90 -10.75
C LEU A 97 9.43 4.18 -10.31
N ASN A 98 9.62 5.10 -9.36
CA ASN A 98 10.93 5.43 -8.83
C ASN A 98 11.48 4.38 -7.86
N ASN A 99 10.62 3.54 -7.32
CA ASN A 99 10.96 2.55 -6.29
C ASN A 99 11.27 1.16 -6.85
N SER A 100 10.88 0.86 -8.08
CA SER A 100 11.02 -0.46 -8.70
C SER A 100 12.45 -0.97 -8.68
N SER A 101 13.43 -0.12 -8.95
CA SER A 101 14.86 -0.47 -8.94
C SER A 101 15.37 -0.85 -7.54
N ARG A 102 14.89 -0.20 -6.49
CA ARG A 102 15.23 -0.53 -5.09
C ARG A 102 14.67 -1.89 -4.70
N ARG A 103 13.40 -2.12 -5.02
CA ARG A 103 12.70 -3.35 -4.70
C ARG A 103 13.35 -4.56 -5.39
N MET A 104 13.75 -4.43 -6.64
CA MET A 104 14.45 -5.48 -7.38
C MET A 104 15.81 -5.81 -6.78
N LYS A 105 16.58 -4.82 -6.34
CA LYS A 105 17.86 -5.05 -5.67
C LYS A 105 17.71 -5.83 -4.36
N THR A 106 16.66 -5.53 -3.59
CA THR A 106 16.37 -6.20 -2.32
C THR A 106 15.89 -7.64 -2.50
N LEU A 107 15.21 -7.93 -3.60
CA LEU A 107 14.68 -9.27 -3.90
C LEU A 107 15.69 -10.20 -4.60
N LYS A 108 16.81 -9.68 -5.11
CA LYS A 108 17.86 -10.53 -5.68
C LYS A 108 18.49 -11.36 -4.56
N PRO A 109 18.58 -12.69 -4.70
CA PRO A 109 19.28 -13.51 -3.73
C PRO A 109 20.73 -13.08 -3.69
N THR A 110 21.26 -12.94 -2.49
CA THR A 110 22.70 -12.84 -2.28
C THR A 110 23.32 -14.09 -2.88
N SER A 111 24.19 -13.94 -3.87
CA SER A 111 24.90 -15.08 -4.47
C SER A 111 25.55 -15.88 -3.35
N VAL A 112 25.13 -17.14 -3.20
CA VAL A 112 25.80 -18.08 -2.33
C VAL A 112 27.18 -18.28 -2.90
N VAL A 113 28.19 -17.76 -2.22
CA VAL A 113 29.58 -18.09 -2.51
C VAL A 113 29.79 -19.51 -2.04
N THR A 114 29.69 -20.47 -2.94
CA THR A 114 30.19 -21.83 -2.71
C THR A 114 31.70 -21.78 -2.71
N HIS A 115 32.31 -21.85 -1.55
CA HIS A 115 33.72 -22.19 -1.45
C HIS A 115 33.83 -23.69 -1.71
N GLU A 116 34.42 -24.06 -2.83
CA GLU A 116 34.99 -25.38 -3.06
C GLU A 116 36.29 -25.53 -2.24
#